data_dc8a675d4c7a14e4f9a3655c916df973
#
_entry.id   dc8a675d4c7a14e4f9a3655c916df973
#
_cell.length_a   1.000
_cell.length_b   1.000
_cell.length_c   1.000
_cell.angle_alpha   90.00
_cell.angle_beta   90.00
_cell.angle_gamma   90.00
#
_symmetry.space_group_name_H-M   'P 1'
#
loop_
_entity.id
_entity.type
_entity.pdbx_description
1 polymer ?
#
loop_
_entity_poly.entity_id
_entity_poly.type
_entity_poly.pdbx_seq_one_letter_code
_entity_poly.pdbx_strand_id
1 'polypeptide(L)'
;MRICFIAEGCYPYVVGGVSSWVHSMIKNFPNQEFILLTIVANRDASGKFAYELPENVTEVHEVYLEDVDWGSVNRHNKTRLNKKEYQALRSLILNHEVEWDNVFEFFHKKNISLNQLLMGEDFYHAVLDAYNLQYPEIVFSDFLWTMRSMYLPLFFCLMTEIPKADVYHAVATIDGN
;
A
#
# COMPACT_ATOMS: atom_id res chain seq x y z
N MET A 1 15.89 19.36 -6.74
CA MET A 1 15.62 17.92 -6.68
C MET A 1 14.33 17.73 -5.90
N ARG A 2 13.42 16.92 -6.43
CA ARG A 2 12.13 16.60 -5.76
C ARG A 2 12.25 15.27 -5.02
N ILE A 3 11.99 15.29 -3.72
CA ILE A 3 12.11 14.13 -2.83
C ILE A 3 10.73 13.79 -2.29
N CYS A 4 10.26 12.56 -2.51
CA CYS A 4 9.01 12.08 -1.95
C CYS A 4 9.29 11.25 -0.70
N PHE A 5 8.81 11.71 0.46
CA PHE A 5 8.73 10.91 1.66
C PHE A 5 7.44 10.10 1.67
N ILE A 6 7.56 8.79 1.82
CA ILE A 6 6.44 7.87 2.00
C ILE A 6 6.33 7.56 3.49
N ALA A 7 5.27 8.04 4.13
CA ALA A 7 5.08 7.95 5.57
C ALA A 7 3.74 7.28 5.93
N GLU A 8 3.78 6.27 6.77
CA GLU A 8 2.59 5.58 7.26
C GLU A 8 2.31 6.01 8.71
N GLY A 9 1.13 6.56 8.96
CA GLY A 9 0.60 6.87 10.28
C GLY A 9 1.41 7.83 11.16
N CYS A 10 2.47 8.47 10.61
CA CYS A 10 3.38 9.30 11.40
C CYS A 10 3.35 10.78 10.97
N TYR A 11 4.35 11.25 10.25
CA TYR A 11 4.43 12.65 9.79
C TYR A 11 3.45 12.91 8.65
N PRO A 12 2.71 14.02 8.65
CA PRO A 12 2.75 15.13 9.61
C PRO A 12 1.70 15.06 10.75
N TYR A 13 1.06 13.93 10.97
CA TYR A 13 -0.13 13.81 11.84
C TYR A 13 0.20 13.61 13.32
N VAL A 14 1.28 12.90 13.63
CA VAL A 14 1.61 12.48 14.98
C VAL A 14 2.96 13.04 15.42
N VAL A 15 3.01 13.60 16.62
CA VAL A 15 4.28 14.04 17.24
C VAL A 15 5.02 12.81 17.78
N GLY A 16 6.24 12.59 17.28
CA GLY A 16 7.06 11.44 17.69
C GLY A 16 8.47 11.51 17.10
N GLY A 17 9.31 10.56 17.46
CA GLY A 17 10.73 10.52 17.03
C GLY A 17 10.88 10.51 15.52
N VAL A 18 10.15 9.63 14.83
CA VAL A 18 10.17 9.52 13.37
C VAL A 18 9.68 10.82 12.71
N SER A 19 8.55 11.35 13.18
CA SER A 19 7.97 12.59 12.65
C SER A 19 8.91 13.78 12.87
N SER A 20 9.53 13.88 14.04
CA SER A 20 10.50 14.93 14.35
C SER A 20 11.75 14.83 13.47
N TRP A 21 12.19 13.62 13.17
CA TRP A 21 13.32 13.39 12.27
C TRP A 21 12.97 13.83 10.84
N VAL A 22 11.80 13.41 10.29
CA VAL A 22 11.33 13.83 8.96
C VAL A 22 11.24 15.35 8.87
N HIS A 23 10.60 15.97 9.86
CA HIS A 23 10.46 17.41 9.93
C HIS A 23 11.81 18.14 9.94
N SER A 24 12.77 17.64 10.72
CA SER A 24 14.14 18.19 10.78
C SER A 24 14.86 18.00 9.45
N MET A 25 14.73 16.84 8.80
CA MET A 25 15.31 16.61 7.48
C MET A 25 14.81 17.64 6.47
N ILE A 26 13.51 17.85 6.38
CA ILE A 26 12.91 18.81 5.44
C ILE A 26 13.45 20.22 5.70
N LYS A 27 13.51 20.65 6.97
CA LYS A 27 14.03 21.97 7.37
C LYS A 27 15.51 22.16 7.07
N ASN A 28 16.31 21.11 7.18
CA ASN A 28 17.75 21.19 6.95
C ASN A 28 18.14 21.20 5.47
N PHE A 29 17.19 20.93 4.57
CA PHE A 29 17.40 20.95 3.12
C PHE A 29 16.47 21.96 2.42
N PRO A 30 16.56 23.26 2.70
CA PRO A 30 15.60 24.27 2.21
C PRO A 30 15.62 24.44 0.68
N ASN A 31 16.70 24.03 0.01
CA ASN A 31 16.83 24.12 -1.45
C ASN A 31 16.29 22.88 -2.19
N GLN A 32 15.70 21.93 -1.48
CA GLN A 32 15.06 20.76 -2.07
C GLN A 32 13.55 20.89 -1.94
N GLU A 33 12.82 20.40 -2.92
CA GLU A 33 11.37 20.27 -2.87
C GLU A 33 11.01 18.92 -2.24
N PHE A 34 10.07 18.95 -1.31
CA PHE A 34 9.57 17.75 -0.68
C PHE A 34 8.09 17.52 -1.00
N ILE A 35 7.79 16.27 -1.30
CA ILE A 35 6.43 15.76 -1.46
C ILE A 35 6.20 14.77 -0.32
N LEU A 36 5.03 14.82 0.29
CA LEU A 36 4.61 13.84 1.27
C LEU A 36 3.59 12.91 0.63
N LEU A 37 3.86 11.62 0.61
CA LEU A 37 2.88 10.58 0.32
C LEU A 37 2.56 9.89 1.64
N THR A 38 1.40 10.18 2.20
CA THR A 38 1.02 9.69 3.52
C THR A 38 -0.06 8.62 3.41
N ILE A 39 0.14 7.51 4.12
CA ILE A 39 -0.82 6.42 4.23
C ILE A 39 -1.43 6.48 5.62
N VAL A 40 -2.73 6.71 5.70
CA VAL A 40 -3.47 6.88 6.97
C VAL A 40 -4.71 5.99 7.00
N ALA A 41 -5.12 5.58 8.20
CA ALA A 41 -6.21 4.65 8.36
C ALA A 41 -7.54 5.21 7.88
N ASN A 42 -7.86 6.46 8.23
CA ASN A 42 -9.15 7.08 7.96
C ASN A 42 -9.04 8.58 7.64
N ARG A 43 -10.13 9.16 7.13
CA ARG A 43 -10.22 10.58 6.76
C ARG A 43 -10.33 11.53 7.95
N ASP A 44 -10.52 11.02 9.16
CA ASP A 44 -10.57 11.86 10.36
C ASP A 44 -9.26 12.61 10.59
N ALA A 45 -8.14 12.08 10.08
CA ALA A 45 -6.84 12.72 10.11
C ALA A 45 -6.64 13.80 9.03
N SER A 46 -7.51 13.86 8.01
CA SER A 46 -7.34 14.75 6.85
C SER A 46 -7.10 16.20 7.25
N GLY A 47 -5.99 16.76 6.78
CA GLY A 47 -5.61 18.16 7.03
C GLY A 47 -5.33 18.51 8.50
N LYS A 48 -5.40 17.55 9.43
CA LYS A 48 -5.13 17.78 10.86
C LYS A 48 -3.67 17.50 11.19
N PHE A 49 -2.78 18.34 10.67
CA PHE A 49 -1.35 18.19 10.87
C PHE A 49 -0.92 18.64 12.27
N ALA A 50 -0.11 17.83 12.92
CA ALA A 50 0.51 18.13 14.20
C ALA A 50 1.76 19.03 14.04
N TYR A 51 2.23 19.20 12.82
CA TYR A 51 3.36 20.06 12.46
C TYR A 51 2.92 21.14 11.48
N GLU A 52 3.47 22.34 11.64
CA GLU A 52 3.45 23.35 10.59
C GLU A 52 4.42 22.92 9.49
N LEU A 53 3.88 22.73 8.27
CA LEU A 53 4.68 22.23 7.15
C LEU A 53 5.67 23.31 6.70
N PRO A 54 6.96 22.97 6.53
CA PRO A 54 7.95 23.88 5.96
C PRO A 54 7.57 24.30 4.53
N GLU A 55 7.95 25.52 4.12
CA GLU A 55 7.61 26.09 2.80
C GLU A 55 8.10 25.26 1.61
N ASN A 56 9.14 24.45 1.81
CA ASN A 56 9.68 23.55 0.79
C ASN A 56 8.94 22.19 0.69
N VAL A 57 7.87 21.99 1.46
CA VAL A 57 6.88 20.92 1.21
C VAL A 57 5.87 21.45 0.21
N THR A 58 5.96 21.00 -1.02
CA THR A 58 5.16 21.52 -2.14
C THR A 58 3.85 20.78 -2.35
N GLU A 59 3.79 19.50 -1.98
CA GLU A 59 2.61 18.65 -2.18
C GLU A 59 2.46 17.68 -1.00
N VAL A 60 1.18 17.40 -0.64
CA VAL A 60 0.81 16.36 0.30
C VAL A 60 -0.25 15.48 -0.35
N HIS A 61 0.08 14.23 -0.58
CA HIS A 61 -0.81 13.21 -1.12
C HIS A 61 -1.24 12.27 0.01
N GLU A 62 -2.52 12.28 0.33
CA GLU A 62 -3.07 11.50 1.44
C GLU A 62 -3.80 10.27 0.88
N VAL A 63 -3.35 9.09 1.27
CA VAL A 63 -3.97 7.79 0.94
C VAL A 63 -4.70 7.28 2.16
N TYR A 64 -6.03 7.18 2.08
CA TYR A 64 -6.87 6.71 3.19
C TYR A 64 -7.24 5.25 2.99
N LEU A 65 -6.84 4.38 3.91
CA LEU A 65 -7.12 2.94 3.79
C LEU A 65 -8.62 2.62 3.89
N GLU A 66 -9.42 3.52 4.51
CA GLU A 66 -10.89 3.37 4.52
C GLU A 66 -11.57 3.61 3.16
N ASP A 67 -10.88 4.27 2.22
CA ASP A 67 -11.41 4.52 0.86
C ASP A 67 -11.45 3.25 0.00
N VAL A 68 -11.02 2.12 0.54
CA VAL A 68 -11.13 0.83 -0.14
C VAL A 68 -12.60 0.57 -0.46
N ASP A 69 -12.92 0.57 -1.75
CA ASP A 69 -14.25 0.21 -2.21
C ASP A 69 -14.53 -1.27 -1.92
N TRP A 70 -15.31 -1.50 -0.88
CA TRP A 70 -15.89 -2.80 -0.54
C TRP A 70 -17.08 -3.15 -1.42
N GLY A 71 -17.32 -2.40 -2.51
CA GLY A 71 -18.46 -2.50 -3.42
C GLY A 71 -18.95 -3.92 -3.64
N SER A 72 -20.22 -4.06 -3.90
CA SER A 72 -20.90 -5.34 -4.10
C SER A 72 -20.16 -6.21 -5.12
N VAL A 73 -19.74 -7.39 -4.70
CA VAL A 73 -19.15 -8.39 -5.61
C VAL A 73 -20.21 -8.74 -6.66
N ASN A 74 -20.09 -8.15 -7.82
CA ASN A 74 -20.98 -8.48 -8.91
C ASN A 74 -20.57 -9.87 -9.43
N ARG A 75 -21.36 -10.90 -9.14
CA ARG A 75 -21.10 -12.30 -9.52
C ARG A 75 -20.84 -12.50 -11.01
N HIS A 76 -21.23 -11.52 -11.83
CA HIS A 76 -21.08 -11.57 -13.28
C HIS A 76 -19.75 -10.97 -13.79
N ASN A 77 -19.07 -10.16 -13.01
CA ASN A 77 -17.78 -9.57 -13.37
C ASN A 77 -16.62 -10.28 -12.63
N LYS A 78 -16.39 -11.53 -12.99
CA LYS A 78 -15.19 -12.24 -12.51
C LYS A 78 -13.97 -11.66 -13.22
N THR A 79 -13.09 -11.01 -12.48
CA THR A 79 -11.76 -10.65 -13.00
C THR A 79 -10.97 -11.94 -13.15
N ARG A 80 -10.69 -12.34 -14.38
CA ARG A 80 -9.77 -13.45 -14.68
C ARG A 80 -8.42 -12.88 -15.01
N LEU A 81 -7.41 -13.37 -14.31
CA LEU A 81 -6.02 -13.08 -14.58
C LEU A 81 -5.52 -13.95 -15.74
N ASN A 82 -4.71 -13.39 -16.61
CA ASN A 82 -3.95 -14.20 -17.55
C ASN A 82 -2.83 -14.94 -16.81
N LYS A 83 -2.15 -15.87 -17.48
CA LYS A 83 -1.11 -16.71 -16.87
C LYS A 83 0.02 -15.87 -16.25
N LYS A 84 0.43 -14.79 -16.89
CA LYS A 84 1.51 -13.92 -16.44
C LYS A 84 1.09 -13.12 -15.20
N GLU A 85 -0.11 -12.54 -15.21
CA GLU A 85 -0.70 -11.82 -14.09
C GLU A 85 -0.91 -12.74 -12.88
N TYR A 86 -1.40 -13.95 -13.11
CA TYR A 86 -1.57 -14.95 -12.04
C TYR A 86 -0.23 -15.34 -11.42
N GLN A 87 0.81 -15.55 -12.23
CA GLN A 87 2.15 -15.84 -11.72
C GLN A 87 2.72 -14.69 -10.89
N ALA A 88 2.52 -13.44 -11.31
CA ALA A 88 2.93 -12.27 -10.55
C ALA A 88 2.20 -12.19 -9.19
N LEU A 89 0.88 -12.38 -9.17
CA LEU A 89 0.10 -12.44 -7.94
C LEU A 89 0.56 -13.58 -7.04
N ARG A 90 0.75 -14.77 -7.60
CA ARG A 90 1.16 -15.97 -6.89
C ARG A 90 2.56 -15.81 -6.26
N SER A 91 3.54 -15.27 -7.00
CA SER A 91 4.88 -15.04 -6.48
C SER A 91 4.89 -14.05 -5.31
N LEU A 92 4.05 -13.00 -5.39
CA LEU A 92 3.88 -12.04 -4.30
C LEU A 92 3.30 -12.72 -3.04
N ILE A 93 2.26 -13.57 -3.20
CA ILE A 93 1.61 -14.26 -2.08
C ILE A 93 2.51 -15.32 -1.45
N LEU A 94 3.30 -16.01 -2.26
CA LEU A 94 4.26 -17.03 -1.78
C LEU A 94 5.56 -16.42 -1.23
N ASN A 95 5.72 -15.10 -1.32
CA ASN A 95 6.95 -14.39 -0.97
C ASN A 95 8.19 -14.98 -1.69
N HIS A 96 8.00 -15.36 -2.95
CA HIS A 96 9.08 -15.80 -3.84
C HIS A 96 9.74 -14.56 -4.48
N GLU A 97 10.72 -14.78 -5.37
CA GLU A 97 11.27 -13.70 -6.17
C GLU A 97 10.15 -13.06 -7.01
N VAL A 98 9.84 -11.77 -6.70
CA VAL A 98 8.73 -11.05 -7.30
C VAL A 98 9.22 -10.25 -8.50
N GLU A 99 8.62 -10.49 -9.66
CA GLU A 99 8.82 -9.65 -10.83
C GLU A 99 7.96 -8.39 -10.72
N TRP A 100 8.48 -7.36 -10.05
CA TRP A 100 7.74 -6.13 -9.73
C TRP A 100 7.16 -5.42 -10.94
N ASP A 101 7.84 -5.43 -12.09
CA ASP A 101 7.33 -4.83 -13.32
C ASP A 101 5.99 -5.47 -13.73
N ASN A 102 5.85 -6.78 -13.61
CA ASN A 102 4.61 -7.48 -13.90
C ASN A 102 3.51 -7.18 -12.89
N VAL A 103 3.87 -7.01 -11.61
CA VAL A 103 2.94 -6.62 -10.55
C VAL A 103 2.42 -5.21 -10.82
N PHE A 104 3.30 -4.25 -11.06
CA PHE A 104 2.89 -2.87 -11.35
C PHE A 104 2.09 -2.76 -12.65
N GLU A 105 2.49 -3.49 -13.71
CA GLU A 105 1.71 -3.53 -14.95
C GLU A 105 0.29 -4.02 -14.71
N PHE A 106 0.11 -5.06 -13.92
CA PHE A 106 -1.16 -5.64 -13.55
C PHE A 106 -2.04 -4.64 -12.80
N PHE A 107 -1.52 -4.00 -11.73
CA PHE A 107 -2.30 -3.08 -10.90
C PHE A 107 -2.61 -1.75 -11.58
N HIS A 108 -1.74 -1.22 -12.46
CA HIS A 108 -1.92 0.09 -13.09
C HIS A 108 -2.64 0.05 -14.44
N LYS A 109 -2.54 -1.05 -15.19
CA LYS A 109 -3.16 -1.14 -16.53
C LYS A 109 -4.56 -1.74 -16.53
N LYS A 110 -4.91 -2.48 -15.50
CA LYS A 110 -6.20 -3.15 -15.40
C LYS A 110 -7.12 -2.41 -14.44
N ASN A 111 -8.30 -2.05 -14.90
CA ASN A 111 -9.34 -1.52 -14.01
C ASN A 111 -9.92 -2.67 -13.18
N ILE A 112 -9.24 -3.02 -12.09
CA ILE A 112 -9.59 -4.14 -11.21
C ILE A 112 -10.25 -3.57 -9.96
N SER A 113 -11.42 -4.08 -9.62
CA SER A 113 -11.96 -3.90 -8.29
C SER A 113 -11.15 -4.75 -7.29
N LEU A 114 -10.59 -4.10 -6.29
CA LEU A 114 -9.81 -4.77 -5.24
C LEU A 114 -10.62 -5.89 -4.55
N ASN A 115 -11.90 -5.62 -4.30
CA ASN A 115 -12.80 -6.61 -3.72
C ASN A 115 -13.02 -7.81 -4.65
N GLN A 116 -13.18 -7.58 -5.96
CA GLN A 116 -13.31 -8.68 -6.93
C GLN A 116 -12.03 -9.52 -7.01
N LEU A 117 -10.86 -8.90 -6.90
CA LEU A 117 -9.59 -9.61 -6.88
C LEU A 117 -9.46 -10.48 -5.62
N LEU A 118 -9.65 -9.89 -4.43
CA LEU A 118 -9.52 -10.59 -3.14
C LEU A 118 -10.61 -11.66 -2.90
N MET A 119 -11.77 -11.55 -3.56
CA MET A 119 -12.84 -12.54 -3.53
C MET A 119 -12.80 -13.49 -4.74
N GLY A 120 -11.87 -13.27 -5.68
CA GLY A 120 -11.74 -14.02 -6.90
C GLY A 120 -11.10 -15.39 -6.74
N GLU A 121 -11.33 -16.26 -7.73
CA GLU A 121 -10.75 -17.60 -7.78
C GLU A 121 -9.21 -17.58 -7.84
N ASP A 122 -8.63 -16.60 -8.55
CA ASP A 122 -7.18 -16.49 -8.72
C ASP A 122 -6.48 -16.19 -7.38
N PHE A 123 -7.01 -15.26 -6.59
CA PHE A 123 -6.48 -14.98 -5.25
C PHE A 123 -6.66 -16.20 -4.32
N TYR A 124 -7.85 -16.82 -4.34
CA TYR A 124 -8.13 -18.02 -3.56
C TYR A 124 -7.14 -19.14 -3.87
N HIS A 125 -6.87 -19.44 -5.16
CA HIS A 125 -5.93 -20.48 -5.56
C HIS A 125 -4.49 -20.16 -5.17
N ALA A 126 -4.07 -18.90 -5.30
CA ALA A 126 -2.73 -18.48 -4.88
C ALA A 126 -2.54 -18.61 -3.35
N VAL A 127 -3.57 -18.27 -2.57
CA VAL A 127 -3.57 -18.46 -1.11
C VAL A 127 -3.61 -19.93 -0.73
N LEU A 128 -4.38 -20.76 -1.46
CA LEU A 128 -4.42 -22.21 -1.23
C LEU A 128 -3.06 -22.86 -1.51
N ASP A 129 -2.36 -22.41 -2.55
CA ASP A 129 -1.00 -22.87 -2.84
C ASP A 129 -0.04 -22.51 -1.69
N ALA A 130 -0.11 -21.27 -1.18
CA ALA A 130 0.70 -20.84 -0.05
C ALA A 130 0.40 -21.65 1.22
N TYR A 131 -0.88 -21.89 1.50
CA TYR A 131 -1.32 -22.72 2.61
C TYR A 131 -0.72 -24.12 2.53
N ASN A 132 -0.90 -24.80 1.41
CA ASN A 132 -0.43 -26.18 1.25
C ASN A 132 1.09 -26.32 1.32
N LEU A 133 1.84 -25.27 0.91
CA LEU A 133 3.30 -25.31 0.87
C LEU A 133 3.94 -24.90 2.21
N GLN A 134 3.33 -23.98 2.94
CA GLN A 134 4.00 -23.31 4.06
C GLN A 134 3.27 -23.45 5.39
N TYR A 135 1.93 -23.60 5.39
CA TYR A 135 1.11 -23.50 6.60
C TYR A 135 0.00 -24.55 6.72
N PRO A 136 0.25 -25.83 6.42
CA PRO A 136 -0.80 -26.85 6.39
C PRO A 136 -1.41 -27.16 7.77
N GLU A 137 -0.76 -26.71 8.86
CA GLU A 137 -1.16 -26.99 10.23
C GLU A 137 -2.21 -26.02 10.78
N ILE A 138 -2.47 -24.90 10.09
CA ILE A 138 -3.45 -23.91 10.54
C ILE A 138 -4.82 -24.18 9.92
N VAL A 139 -5.88 -23.65 10.56
CA VAL A 139 -7.24 -23.72 9.97
C VAL A 139 -7.28 -22.86 8.70
N PHE A 140 -7.58 -23.45 7.56
CA PHE A 140 -7.54 -22.76 6.26
C PHE A 140 -8.41 -21.50 6.21
N SER A 141 -9.60 -21.50 6.82
CA SER A 141 -10.46 -20.32 6.85
C SER A 141 -9.77 -19.13 7.53
N ASP A 142 -9.09 -19.37 8.63
CA ASP A 142 -8.41 -18.32 9.40
C ASP A 142 -7.20 -17.80 8.63
N PHE A 143 -6.46 -18.70 7.98
CA PHE A 143 -5.38 -18.35 7.08
C PHE A 143 -5.86 -17.48 5.92
N LEU A 144 -6.95 -17.87 5.24
CA LEU A 144 -7.51 -17.12 4.12
C LEU A 144 -7.94 -15.70 4.53
N TRP A 145 -8.60 -15.56 5.69
CA TRP A 145 -9.02 -14.25 6.20
C TRP A 145 -7.82 -13.39 6.59
N THR A 146 -6.81 -13.99 7.21
CA THR A 146 -5.55 -13.30 7.54
C THR A 146 -4.86 -12.79 6.28
N MET A 147 -4.70 -13.64 5.26
CA MET A 147 -4.11 -13.26 3.97
C MET A 147 -4.88 -12.11 3.31
N ARG A 148 -6.21 -12.16 3.31
CA ARG A 148 -7.03 -11.06 2.77
C ARG A 148 -6.81 -9.76 3.53
N SER A 149 -6.76 -9.80 4.84
CA SER A 149 -6.55 -8.62 5.68
C SER A 149 -5.16 -8.01 5.47
N MET A 150 -4.14 -8.84 5.25
CA MET A 150 -2.78 -8.40 4.96
C MET A 150 -2.64 -7.78 3.56
N TYR A 151 -3.21 -8.44 2.55
CA TYR A 151 -3.04 -8.01 1.16
C TYR A 151 -3.96 -6.87 0.76
N LEU A 152 -5.05 -6.63 1.48
CA LEU A 152 -5.96 -5.52 1.21
C LEU A 152 -5.25 -4.16 1.19
N PRO A 153 -4.59 -3.72 2.27
CA PRO A 153 -3.90 -2.43 2.28
C PRO A 153 -2.74 -2.39 1.27
N LEU A 154 -2.00 -3.49 1.11
CA LEU A 154 -0.92 -3.56 0.15
C LEU A 154 -1.42 -3.36 -1.29
N PHE A 155 -2.45 -4.08 -1.71
CA PHE A 155 -3.00 -3.94 -3.05
C PHE A 155 -3.62 -2.57 -3.28
N PHE A 156 -4.26 -2.00 -2.26
CA PHE A 156 -4.78 -0.64 -2.32
C PHE A 156 -3.66 0.37 -2.58
N CYS A 157 -2.55 0.27 -1.85
CA CYS A 157 -1.38 1.13 -2.08
C CYS A 157 -0.77 0.92 -3.47
N LEU A 158 -0.70 -0.33 -3.97
CA LEU A 158 -0.21 -0.63 -5.32
C LEU A 158 -1.09 -0.05 -6.44
N MET A 159 -2.37 0.20 -6.17
CA MET A 159 -3.31 0.84 -7.12
C MET A 159 -3.29 2.36 -7.04
N THR A 160 -2.65 2.94 -6.04
CA THR A 160 -2.60 4.39 -5.83
C THR A 160 -1.60 5.03 -6.79
N GLU A 161 -1.96 6.19 -7.35
CA GLU A 161 -1.03 6.99 -8.13
C GLU A 161 0.06 7.57 -7.23
N ILE A 162 1.31 7.30 -7.58
CA ILE A 162 2.48 7.80 -6.87
C ILE A 162 2.91 9.14 -7.49
N PRO A 163 3.08 10.21 -6.70
CA PRO A 163 3.54 11.49 -7.21
C PRO A 163 4.94 11.37 -7.82
N LYS A 164 5.20 12.12 -8.90
CA LYS A 164 6.49 12.09 -9.58
C LYS A 164 7.56 12.81 -8.76
N ALA A 165 8.63 12.11 -8.43
CA ALA A 165 9.77 12.63 -7.70
C ALA A 165 11.09 12.06 -8.28
N ASP A 166 12.20 12.74 -7.99
CA ASP A 166 13.56 12.27 -8.38
C ASP A 166 14.03 11.15 -7.44
N VAL A 167 13.60 11.22 -6.16
CA VAL A 167 13.96 10.25 -5.11
C VAL A 167 12.73 9.94 -4.28
N TYR A 168 12.55 8.65 -3.96
CA TYR A 168 11.53 8.17 -3.02
C TYR A 168 12.22 7.62 -1.78
N HIS A 169 11.77 8.08 -0.61
CA HIS A 169 12.29 7.66 0.68
C HIS A 169 11.15 7.14 1.55
N ALA A 170 11.12 5.83 1.76
CA ALA A 170 10.15 5.22 2.67
C ALA A 170 10.60 5.43 4.13
N VAL A 171 9.71 5.98 4.93
CA VAL A 171 9.91 6.17 6.36
C VAL A 171 9.18 5.05 7.09
N ALA A 172 9.93 4.07 7.61
CA ALA A 172 9.35 3.00 8.41
C ALA A 172 8.93 3.54 9.78
N THR A 173 7.66 3.33 10.15
CA THR A 173 7.21 3.46 11.53
C THR A 173 7.40 2.10 12.21
N ILE A 174 8.23 2.04 13.23
CA ILE A 174 8.22 0.93 14.17
C ILE A 174 7.25 1.36 15.27
N ASP A 175 6.04 0.82 15.23
CA ASP A 175 5.12 0.97 16.36
C ASP A 175 5.74 0.25 17.56
N GLY A 176 6.36 1.04 18.42
CA GLY A 176 6.81 0.59 19.72
C GLY A 176 5.59 0.52 20.67
N ASN A 177 4.94 -0.61 20.69
CA ASN A 177 4.07 -1.05 21.78
C ASN A 177 4.67 -2.28 22.42
#